data_c32ab4f1a678188aa4e39619da40ac86
#
_entry.id   c32ab4f1a678188aa4e39619da40ac86
#
_cell.length_a   1.000
_cell.length_b   1.000
_cell.length_c   1.000
_cell.angle_alpha   90.00
_cell.angle_beta   90.00
_cell.angle_gamma   90.00
#
_symmetry.space_group_name_H-M   'P 1'
#
loop_
_entity.id
_entity.type
_entity.pdbx_description
1 polymer ?
#
loop_
_entity_poly.entity_id
_entity_poly.type
_entity_poly.pdbx_seq_one_letter_code
_entity_poly.pdbx_strand_id
1 'polypeptide(L)'
;MPRETAARRSYDGVVACQPVTVPYRRFSPESAAWWIGRALHQLVSQSGLRSQDLDGFSLASFTSAPDTAIGLTQHLGLTPRWLDHIPLGGASGVVALRRAARAVQAGDADIVACVGADTNHVDSFRRTLSTFSRFAQDAVYPYASGGPNASFALITRNYMNRFGARREDFGKICVAQRANALSVPHALMKQKLTLDAYLAARPIADPIHLFDCTMPCAGAEAFLVCREDTARSQGWAGVRILSTIERHNAFPDDPIQIRGGWAMDVEELWAMADVRPDAIDFVETYDDYPVISMLQFEDLGFCGKGEGPDFVRSHSLTNDGSFPHNTSGGQLSVGQAGAAGGYLGLVEAMRQLTDAPLGSRVPDARIGLVSGFGMINYDRGLASCAAILGRAA
;
A
#
# COMPACT_ATOMS: atom_id res chain seq x y z
N MET A 1 15.34 -2.26 -33.01
CA MET A 1 16.42 -2.80 -32.16
C MET A 1 15.92 -2.79 -30.73
N PRO A 2 15.96 -3.91 -29.98
CA PRO A 2 15.70 -3.86 -28.55
C PRO A 2 16.77 -2.92 -27.97
N ARG A 3 16.34 -1.93 -27.18
CA ARG A 3 17.28 -1.15 -26.37
C ARG A 3 17.87 -2.16 -25.36
N GLU A 4 19.19 -2.33 -25.34
CA GLU A 4 19.89 -2.88 -24.20
C GLU A 4 19.46 -2.02 -23.00
N THR A 5 18.60 -2.58 -22.16
CA THR A 5 18.22 -1.95 -20.89
C THR A 5 19.48 -1.99 -20.03
N ALA A 6 20.06 -0.83 -19.77
CA ALA A 6 21.11 -0.73 -18.76
C ALA A 6 20.60 -1.38 -17.47
N ALA A 7 21.43 -2.26 -16.87
CA ALA A 7 21.08 -2.89 -15.61
C ALA A 7 20.64 -1.82 -14.62
N ARG A 8 19.45 -1.98 -14.03
CA ARG A 8 18.95 -1.03 -13.02
C ARG A 8 19.94 -1.03 -11.86
N ARG A 9 20.23 0.15 -11.32
CA ARG A 9 21.11 0.28 -10.16
C ARG A 9 20.48 -0.40 -8.96
N SER A 10 21.28 -1.14 -8.18
CA SER A 10 20.91 -1.65 -6.86
C SER A 10 20.50 -0.49 -5.93
N TYR A 11 19.96 -0.84 -4.77
CA TYR A 11 19.67 0.12 -3.69
C TYR A 11 20.70 0.03 -2.56
N ASP A 12 21.89 -0.55 -2.84
CA ASP A 12 22.95 -0.71 -1.84
C ASP A 12 23.31 0.62 -1.19
N GLY A 13 23.53 0.56 0.12
CA GLY A 13 23.90 1.71 0.93
C GLY A 13 22.74 2.64 1.29
N VAL A 14 21.48 2.30 0.95
CA VAL A 14 20.28 3.04 1.35
C VAL A 14 19.30 2.11 2.06
N VAL A 15 18.70 2.62 3.14
CA VAL A 15 17.71 1.91 3.96
C VAL A 15 16.46 2.76 4.19
N ALA A 16 15.34 2.08 4.39
CA ALA A 16 14.15 2.64 5.00
C ALA A 16 14.19 2.38 6.51
N CYS A 17 13.79 3.35 7.32
CA CYS A 17 13.84 3.25 8.77
C CYS A 17 12.75 4.09 9.44
N GLN A 18 12.61 3.98 10.77
CA GLN A 18 11.71 4.79 11.59
C GLN A 18 10.24 4.74 11.13
N PRO A 19 9.60 3.54 11.05
CA PRO A 19 8.20 3.44 10.67
C PRO A 19 7.28 4.08 11.73
N VAL A 20 6.36 4.93 11.30
CA VAL A 20 5.39 5.64 12.13
C VAL A 20 3.97 5.39 11.63
N THR A 21 3.05 5.12 12.55
CA THR A 21 1.59 5.08 12.31
C THR A 21 0.91 6.06 13.26
N VAL A 22 0.18 7.02 12.74
CA VAL A 22 -0.77 7.80 13.54
C VAL A 22 -2.08 7.01 13.62
N PRO A 23 -2.56 6.65 14.82
CA PRO A 23 -3.70 5.75 15.00
C PRO A 23 -4.94 6.18 14.20
N TYR A 24 -5.49 5.24 13.44
CA TYR A 24 -6.61 5.48 12.54
C TYR A 24 -7.90 5.79 13.30
N ARG A 25 -8.73 6.67 12.71
CA ARG A 25 -10.06 7.05 13.22
C ARG A 25 -11.06 7.01 12.07
N ARG A 26 -12.23 6.42 12.32
CA ARG A 26 -13.27 6.35 11.30
C ARG A 26 -13.63 7.73 10.74
N PHE A 27 -13.80 8.71 11.62
CA PHE A 27 -14.03 10.11 11.28
C PHE A 27 -13.13 11.00 12.13
N SER A 28 -12.72 12.13 11.57
CA SER A 28 -11.89 13.13 12.24
C SER A 28 -12.39 14.53 11.93
N PRO A 29 -12.47 15.43 12.92
CA PRO A 29 -12.66 16.86 12.66
C PRO A 29 -11.39 17.56 12.15
N GLU A 30 -10.23 16.89 12.25
CA GLU A 30 -8.94 17.46 11.91
C GLU A 30 -8.72 17.47 10.39
N SER A 31 -7.96 18.46 9.90
CA SER A 31 -7.61 18.59 8.49
C SER A 31 -6.53 17.56 8.06
N ALA A 32 -6.34 17.40 6.74
CA ALA A 32 -5.21 16.61 6.22
C ALA A 32 -3.85 17.18 6.70
N ALA A 33 -3.70 18.51 6.73
CA ALA A 33 -2.49 19.16 7.22
C ALA A 33 -2.18 18.78 8.69
N TRP A 34 -3.20 18.63 9.53
CA TRP A 34 -3.02 18.16 10.91
C TRP A 34 -2.47 16.73 10.95
N TRP A 35 -3.05 15.81 10.15
CA TRP A 35 -2.60 14.41 10.09
C TRP A 35 -1.18 14.28 9.56
N ILE A 36 -0.84 15.06 8.51
CA ILE A 36 0.52 15.14 7.96
C ILE A 36 1.50 15.66 9.02
N GLY A 37 1.16 16.77 9.67
CA GLY A 37 1.98 17.37 10.73
C GLY A 37 2.15 16.44 11.93
N ARG A 38 1.11 15.67 12.28
CA ARG A 38 1.18 14.71 13.37
C ARG A 38 2.11 13.53 13.05
N ALA A 39 2.06 13.01 11.83
CA ALA A 39 2.98 11.96 11.38
C ALA A 39 4.43 12.46 11.37
N LEU A 40 4.67 13.65 10.82
CA LEU A 40 6.00 14.25 10.80
C LEU A 40 6.53 14.51 12.21
N HIS A 41 5.70 15.05 13.11
CA HIS A 41 6.07 15.26 14.50
C HIS A 41 6.48 13.96 15.21
N GLN A 42 5.71 12.87 15.01
CA GLN A 42 6.05 11.57 15.57
C GLN A 42 7.36 11.03 15.00
N LEU A 43 7.56 11.19 13.68
CA LEU A 43 8.77 10.76 12.98
C LEU A 43 10.01 11.47 13.53
N VAL A 44 9.95 12.79 13.67
CA VAL A 44 11.02 13.63 14.23
C VAL A 44 11.28 13.26 15.70
N SER A 45 10.22 13.13 16.51
CA SER A 45 10.34 12.77 17.93
C SER A 45 10.93 11.38 18.15
N GLN A 46 10.51 10.38 17.33
CA GLN A 46 10.99 9.00 17.43
C GLN A 46 12.44 8.86 16.97
N SER A 47 12.82 9.59 15.92
CA SER A 47 14.17 9.54 15.35
C SER A 47 15.21 10.35 16.13
N GLY A 48 14.79 11.26 17.01
CA GLY A 48 15.67 12.21 17.68
C GLY A 48 16.18 13.35 16.78
N LEU A 49 15.66 13.47 15.56
CA LEU A 49 15.97 14.53 14.62
C LEU A 49 15.27 15.84 15.01
N ARG A 50 15.73 16.93 14.40
CA ARG A 50 15.01 18.20 14.31
C ARG A 50 14.39 18.31 12.93
N SER A 51 13.33 19.09 12.76
CA SER A 51 12.72 19.32 11.44
C SER A 51 13.73 19.84 10.40
N GLN A 52 14.74 20.58 10.83
CA GLN A 52 15.80 21.13 9.98
C GLN A 52 16.79 20.08 9.46
N ASP A 53 16.85 18.91 10.09
CA ASP A 53 17.72 17.80 9.69
C ASP A 53 17.08 16.98 8.54
N LEU A 54 15.80 17.24 8.24
CA LEU A 54 15.08 16.67 7.11
C LEU A 54 15.30 17.55 5.86
N ASP A 55 16.12 17.09 4.95
CA ASP A 55 16.44 17.81 3.71
C ASP A 55 15.72 17.26 2.48
N GLY A 56 14.92 16.18 2.65
CA GLY A 56 14.00 15.64 1.67
C GLY A 56 12.61 15.44 2.27
N PHE A 57 11.55 15.72 1.47
CA PHE A 57 10.17 15.51 1.88
C PHE A 57 9.35 14.95 0.70
N SER A 58 8.69 13.82 0.92
CA SER A 58 7.75 13.19 -0.01
C SER A 58 6.38 13.09 0.63
N LEU A 59 5.36 13.60 -0.05
CA LEU A 59 3.99 13.65 0.43
C LEU A 59 3.04 12.90 -0.49
N ALA A 60 2.12 12.13 0.09
CA ALA A 60 0.94 11.62 -0.57
C ALA A 60 -0.32 11.96 0.24
N SER A 61 -1.28 12.64 -0.37
CA SER A 61 -2.57 12.97 0.24
C SER A 61 -3.59 13.35 -0.84
N PHE A 62 -4.82 12.86 -0.71
CA PHE A 62 -5.95 13.27 -1.54
C PHE A 62 -6.70 14.47 -0.95
N THR A 63 -6.77 14.54 0.38
CA THR A 63 -7.59 15.51 1.09
C THR A 63 -6.82 16.76 1.48
N SER A 64 -5.54 16.86 1.14
CA SER A 64 -4.77 18.10 1.24
C SER A 64 -5.16 19.11 0.16
N ALA A 65 -5.67 18.65 -1.00
CA ALA A 65 -6.04 19.56 -2.10
C ALA A 65 -7.02 20.66 -1.66
N PRO A 66 -6.82 21.91 -2.11
CA PRO A 66 -5.89 22.36 -3.15
C PRO A 66 -4.43 22.56 -2.70
N ASP A 67 -4.12 22.36 -1.42
CA ASP A 67 -2.76 22.50 -0.91
C ASP A 67 -1.86 21.39 -1.47
N THR A 68 -0.61 21.73 -1.67
CA THR A 68 0.42 20.83 -2.20
C THR A 68 1.57 20.67 -1.23
N ALA A 69 2.46 19.72 -1.50
CA ALA A 69 3.64 19.51 -0.66
C ALA A 69 4.44 20.79 -0.43
N ILE A 70 4.60 21.65 -1.45
CA ILE A 70 5.36 22.90 -1.29
C ILE A 70 4.68 23.88 -0.33
N GLY A 71 3.36 24.03 -0.40
CA GLY A 71 2.64 24.90 0.54
C GLY A 71 2.74 24.39 1.99
N LEU A 72 2.71 23.07 2.17
CA LEU A 72 2.82 22.46 3.49
C LEU A 72 4.23 22.58 4.09
N THR A 73 5.30 22.72 3.32
CA THR A 73 6.65 22.91 3.89
C THR A 73 6.73 24.15 4.76
N GLN A 74 6.09 25.26 4.34
CA GLN A 74 6.00 26.48 5.14
C GLN A 74 5.26 26.24 6.46
N HIS A 75 4.11 25.56 6.40
CA HIS A 75 3.29 25.25 7.58
C HIS A 75 4.01 24.30 8.55
N LEU A 76 4.80 23.37 8.04
CA LEU A 76 5.55 22.37 8.81
C LEU A 76 6.93 22.84 9.26
N GLY A 77 7.38 24.02 8.83
CA GLY A 77 8.71 24.56 9.15
C GLY A 77 9.85 23.75 8.50
N LEU A 78 9.63 23.22 7.30
CA LEU A 78 10.62 22.45 6.54
C LEU A 78 11.27 23.33 5.47
N THR A 79 12.55 23.09 5.20
CA THR A 79 13.30 23.70 4.09
C THR A 79 14.04 22.63 3.29
N PRO A 80 13.27 21.69 2.65
CA PRO A 80 13.89 20.58 1.94
C PRO A 80 14.55 21.05 0.64
N ARG A 81 15.70 20.46 0.30
CA ARG A 81 16.34 20.61 -1.01
C ARG A 81 15.80 19.62 -2.04
N TRP A 82 15.11 18.57 -1.59
CA TRP A 82 14.38 17.63 -2.43
C TRP A 82 12.92 17.53 -1.98
N LEU A 83 12.00 17.67 -2.93
CA LEU A 83 10.56 17.66 -2.65
C LEU A 83 9.81 16.84 -3.71
N ASP A 84 8.92 15.94 -3.27
CA ASP A 84 8.04 15.19 -4.17
C ASP A 84 6.60 15.18 -3.64
N HIS A 85 5.63 15.19 -4.56
CA HIS A 85 4.21 15.04 -4.25
C HIS A 85 3.63 13.95 -5.14
N ILE A 86 3.22 12.83 -4.54
CA ILE A 86 2.89 11.57 -5.23
C ILE A 86 1.38 11.31 -5.20
N PRO A 87 0.60 11.72 -6.24
CA PRO A 87 -0.83 11.51 -6.29
C PRO A 87 -1.20 10.15 -6.94
N LEU A 88 -0.63 9.05 -6.44
CA LEU A 88 -0.80 7.70 -7.02
C LEU A 88 -1.62 6.76 -6.13
N GLY A 89 -2.38 7.31 -5.17
CA GLY A 89 -3.25 6.51 -4.30
C GLY A 89 -2.50 5.41 -3.58
N GLY A 90 -2.99 4.19 -3.67
CA GLY A 90 -2.40 3.03 -3.01
C GLY A 90 -1.03 2.59 -3.53
N ALA A 91 -0.57 3.13 -4.66
CA ALA A 91 0.80 2.94 -5.13
C ALA A 91 1.79 3.93 -4.49
N SER A 92 1.31 4.98 -3.82
CA SER A 92 2.15 6.11 -3.37
C SER A 92 3.26 5.71 -2.40
N GLY A 93 3.04 4.75 -1.50
CA GLY A 93 4.03 4.36 -0.48
C GLY A 93 5.28 3.73 -1.09
N VAL A 94 5.12 2.72 -1.94
CA VAL A 94 6.25 2.05 -2.62
C VAL A 94 6.94 2.99 -3.59
N VAL A 95 6.17 3.85 -4.29
CA VAL A 95 6.74 4.85 -5.21
C VAL A 95 7.54 5.90 -4.43
N ALA A 96 7.05 6.35 -3.25
CA ALA A 96 7.79 7.25 -2.36
C ALA A 96 9.12 6.63 -1.91
N LEU A 97 9.10 5.37 -1.45
CA LEU A 97 10.29 4.62 -1.10
C LEU A 97 11.32 4.61 -2.24
N ARG A 98 10.85 4.22 -3.43
CA ARG A 98 11.69 4.13 -4.64
C ARG A 98 12.34 5.47 -4.99
N ARG A 99 11.56 6.54 -5.05
CA ARG A 99 12.05 7.88 -5.45
C ARG A 99 12.95 8.48 -4.40
N ALA A 100 12.59 8.38 -3.11
CA ALA A 100 13.43 8.83 -2.00
C ALA A 100 14.77 8.08 -1.97
N ALA A 101 14.78 6.76 -2.16
CA ALA A 101 16.00 5.99 -2.22
C ALA A 101 16.92 6.43 -3.37
N ARG A 102 16.37 6.74 -4.54
CA ARG A 102 17.16 7.27 -5.66
C ARG A 102 17.69 8.67 -5.39
N ALA A 103 16.92 9.53 -4.76
CA ALA A 103 17.37 10.86 -4.35
C ALA A 103 18.53 10.79 -3.35
N VAL A 104 18.46 9.90 -2.35
CA VAL A 104 19.54 9.67 -1.39
C VAL A 104 20.80 9.10 -2.09
N GLN A 105 20.64 8.15 -3.03
CA GLN A 105 21.78 7.61 -3.78
C GLN A 105 22.44 8.65 -4.68
N ALA A 106 21.65 9.54 -5.28
CA ALA A 106 22.14 10.64 -6.12
C ALA A 106 22.80 11.77 -5.33
N GLY A 107 22.56 11.83 -4.01
CA GLY A 107 23.03 12.92 -3.17
C GLY A 107 22.14 14.17 -3.23
N ASP A 108 20.92 14.04 -3.78
CA ASP A 108 19.94 15.13 -3.83
C ASP A 108 19.32 15.39 -2.43
N ALA A 109 19.31 14.38 -1.57
CA ALA A 109 18.93 14.48 -0.16
C ALA A 109 19.74 13.48 0.69
N ASP A 110 19.91 13.78 1.97
CA ASP A 110 20.55 12.89 2.94
C ASP A 110 19.53 12.13 3.78
N ILE A 111 18.45 12.80 4.21
CA ILE A 111 17.36 12.21 4.99
C ILE A 111 16.01 12.65 4.42
N VAL A 112 15.27 11.72 3.83
CA VAL A 112 13.97 11.98 3.25
C VAL A 112 12.86 11.47 4.18
N ALA A 113 11.96 12.35 4.59
CA ALA A 113 10.71 11.98 5.26
C ALA A 113 9.64 11.67 4.20
N CYS A 114 9.12 10.44 4.20
CA CYS A 114 8.01 10.01 3.36
C CYS A 114 6.74 9.94 4.21
N VAL A 115 5.70 10.68 3.84
CA VAL A 115 4.45 10.79 4.60
C VAL A 115 3.25 10.54 3.69
N GLY A 116 2.38 9.62 4.09
CA GLY A 116 1.05 9.40 3.52
C GLY A 116 -0.01 9.71 4.57
N ALA A 117 -0.94 10.62 4.28
CA ALA A 117 -1.95 11.02 5.26
C ALA A 117 -3.21 11.55 4.60
N ASP A 118 -4.35 11.18 5.16
CA ASP A 118 -5.64 11.76 4.77
C ASP A 118 -6.59 11.89 5.95
N THR A 119 -7.53 12.81 5.81
CA THR A 119 -8.64 12.96 6.75
C THR A 119 -9.93 12.35 6.17
N ASN A 120 -10.84 11.96 7.05
CA ASN A 120 -12.18 11.55 6.67
C ASN A 120 -13.19 12.26 7.58
N HIS A 121 -13.67 13.41 7.13
CA HIS A 121 -14.74 14.13 7.80
C HIS A 121 -16.11 13.58 7.35
N VAL A 122 -17.04 13.45 8.28
CA VAL A 122 -18.37 12.88 8.00
C VAL A 122 -19.10 13.60 6.86
N ASP A 123 -18.96 14.92 6.77
CA ASP A 123 -19.62 15.74 5.76
C ASP A 123 -18.92 15.68 4.40
N SER A 124 -17.62 15.40 4.36
CA SER A 124 -16.84 15.33 3.13
C SER A 124 -16.86 13.96 2.47
N PHE A 125 -17.13 12.90 3.23
CA PHE A 125 -17.05 11.51 2.75
C PHE A 125 -17.90 11.24 1.50
N ARG A 126 -19.18 11.63 1.53
CA ARG A 126 -20.08 11.48 0.37
C ARG A 126 -19.58 12.26 -0.84
N ARG A 127 -19.05 13.46 -0.62
CA ARG A 127 -18.52 14.33 -1.67
C ARG A 127 -17.26 13.70 -2.29
N THR A 128 -16.34 13.18 -1.48
CA THR A 128 -15.13 12.49 -1.96
C THR A 128 -15.49 11.30 -2.84
N LEU A 129 -16.44 10.47 -2.42
CA LEU A 129 -16.91 9.34 -3.24
C LEU A 129 -17.56 9.78 -4.55
N SER A 130 -18.36 10.85 -4.54
CA SER A 130 -19.08 11.30 -5.73
C SER A 130 -18.19 12.03 -6.74
N THR A 131 -17.00 12.46 -6.37
CA THR A 131 -16.07 13.20 -7.23
C THR A 131 -14.72 12.52 -7.41
N PHE A 132 -14.69 11.20 -7.23
CA PHE A 132 -13.45 10.42 -7.23
C PHE A 132 -12.65 10.53 -8.53
N SER A 133 -13.33 10.58 -9.68
CA SER A 133 -12.70 10.80 -10.99
C SER A 133 -13.56 11.69 -11.86
N ARG A 134 -13.10 12.89 -12.16
CA ARG A 134 -13.89 13.86 -12.94
C ARG A 134 -13.96 13.51 -14.42
N PHE A 135 -12.87 13.10 -15.05
CA PHE A 135 -12.91 12.82 -16.48
C PHE A 135 -13.51 11.45 -16.85
N ALA A 136 -13.80 10.61 -15.86
CA ALA A 136 -14.58 9.40 -16.08
C ALA A 136 -16.09 9.60 -15.89
N GLN A 137 -16.54 10.75 -15.37
CA GLN A 137 -17.94 10.98 -15.00
C GLN A 137 -18.90 10.79 -16.18
N ASP A 138 -18.59 11.37 -17.32
CA ASP A 138 -19.47 11.32 -18.51
C ASP A 138 -19.67 9.88 -19.02
N ALA A 139 -18.68 9.00 -18.78
CA ALA A 139 -18.76 7.60 -19.20
C ALA A 139 -19.46 6.69 -18.19
N VAL A 140 -19.43 7.03 -16.89
CA VAL A 140 -19.90 6.11 -15.83
C VAL A 140 -21.20 6.55 -15.17
N TYR A 141 -21.44 7.84 -14.99
CA TYR A 141 -22.64 8.37 -14.31
C TYR A 141 -23.95 8.06 -15.02
N PRO A 142 -24.02 8.11 -16.38
CA PRO A 142 -25.25 7.74 -17.09
C PRO A 142 -25.74 6.30 -16.79
N TYR A 143 -24.82 5.43 -16.36
CA TYR A 143 -25.11 4.04 -15.97
C TYR A 143 -25.26 3.86 -14.46
N ALA A 144 -25.50 4.91 -13.71
CA ALA A 144 -25.55 4.93 -12.25
C ALA A 144 -24.29 4.34 -11.58
N SER A 145 -23.17 4.40 -12.27
CA SER A 145 -21.86 3.98 -11.80
C SER A 145 -21.05 5.21 -11.38
N GLY A 146 -20.45 5.14 -10.21
CA GLY A 146 -19.60 6.21 -9.68
C GLY A 146 -18.82 5.73 -8.46
N GLY A 147 -17.63 6.27 -8.28
CA GLY A 147 -16.72 5.83 -7.24
C GLY A 147 -16.12 4.45 -7.52
N PRO A 148 -15.26 3.95 -6.61
CA PRO A 148 -14.46 2.75 -6.83
C PRO A 148 -15.28 1.44 -6.84
N ASN A 149 -16.38 1.36 -6.09
CA ASN A 149 -17.15 0.11 -5.94
C ASN A 149 -17.62 -0.49 -7.28
N ALA A 150 -18.08 0.34 -8.22
CA ALA A 150 -18.55 -0.14 -9.51
C ALA A 150 -17.42 -0.72 -10.36
N SER A 151 -16.27 -0.05 -10.40
CA SER A 151 -15.08 -0.52 -11.12
C SER A 151 -14.57 -1.85 -10.56
N PHE A 152 -14.48 -1.97 -9.25
CA PHE A 152 -14.04 -3.21 -8.62
C PHE A 152 -15.08 -4.34 -8.71
N ALA A 153 -16.37 -4.00 -8.72
CA ALA A 153 -17.42 -4.99 -9.02
C ALA A 153 -17.28 -5.57 -10.43
N LEU A 154 -16.98 -4.72 -11.40
CA LEU A 154 -16.72 -5.13 -12.79
C LEU A 154 -15.49 -6.04 -12.88
N ILE A 155 -14.38 -5.66 -12.27
CA ILE A 155 -13.16 -6.48 -12.21
C ILE A 155 -13.44 -7.82 -11.53
N THR A 156 -14.12 -7.81 -10.38
CA THR A 156 -14.46 -9.03 -9.63
C THR A 156 -15.36 -9.97 -10.45
N ARG A 157 -16.40 -9.42 -11.08
CA ARG A 157 -17.30 -10.21 -11.93
C ARG A 157 -16.56 -10.84 -13.12
N ASN A 158 -15.71 -10.06 -13.78
CA ASN A 158 -14.90 -10.56 -14.89
C ASN A 158 -13.94 -11.68 -14.43
N TYR A 159 -13.29 -11.49 -13.29
CA TYR A 159 -12.40 -12.49 -12.71
C TYR A 159 -13.14 -13.80 -12.36
N MET A 160 -14.30 -13.69 -11.68
CA MET A 160 -15.15 -14.84 -11.35
C MET A 160 -15.58 -15.62 -12.61
N ASN A 161 -16.06 -14.92 -13.62
CA ASN A 161 -16.53 -15.53 -14.87
C ASN A 161 -15.41 -16.22 -15.64
N ARG A 162 -14.21 -15.64 -15.62
CA ARG A 162 -13.07 -16.11 -16.41
C ARG A 162 -12.33 -17.27 -15.76
N PHE A 163 -12.21 -17.25 -14.44
CA PHE A 163 -11.38 -18.19 -13.69
C PHE A 163 -12.16 -19.06 -12.69
N GLY A 164 -13.47 -18.94 -12.64
CA GLY A 164 -14.31 -19.75 -11.78
C GLY A 164 -14.15 -19.47 -10.29
N ALA A 165 -13.61 -18.31 -9.92
CA ALA A 165 -13.52 -17.87 -8.52
C ALA A 165 -14.91 -17.73 -7.90
N ARG A 166 -15.04 -18.07 -6.62
CA ARG A 166 -16.26 -18.00 -5.85
C ARG A 166 -16.09 -16.97 -4.72
N ARG A 167 -17.21 -16.52 -4.16
CA ARG A 167 -17.17 -15.57 -3.03
C ARG A 167 -16.39 -16.10 -1.83
N GLU A 168 -16.44 -17.42 -1.60
CA GLU A 168 -15.68 -18.08 -0.54
C GLU A 168 -14.17 -17.86 -0.68
N ASP A 169 -13.65 -17.76 -1.90
CA ASP A 169 -12.23 -17.57 -2.16
C ASP A 169 -11.77 -16.16 -1.72
N PHE A 170 -12.56 -15.13 -2.05
CA PHE A 170 -12.34 -13.77 -1.55
C PHE A 170 -12.59 -13.68 -0.04
N GLY A 171 -13.57 -14.41 0.46
CA GLY A 171 -13.88 -14.51 1.88
C GLY A 171 -12.72 -15.03 2.71
N LYS A 172 -11.96 -15.99 2.21
CA LYS A 172 -10.76 -16.50 2.91
C LYS A 172 -9.71 -15.41 3.14
N ILE A 173 -9.50 -14.53 2.15
CA ILE A 173 -8.61 -13.36 2.28
C ILE A 173 -9.13 -12.43 3.39
N CYS A 174 -10.41 -12.03 3.30
CA CYS A 174 -11.01 -11.10 4.26
C CYS A 174 -11.02 -11.65 5.70
N VAL A 175 -11.30 -12.95 5.86
CA VAL A 175 -11.32 -13.63 7.18
C VAL A 175 -9.94 -13.70 7.79
N ALA A 176 -8.91 -14.05 7.00
CA ALA A 176 -7.53 -14.10 7.46
C ALA A 176 -7.01 -12.71 7.87
N GLN A 177 -7.23 -11.70 7.04
CA GLN A 177 -6.86 -10.32 7.37
C GLN A 177 -7.58 -9.81 8.62
N ARG A 178 -8.86 -10.16 8.82
CA ARG A 178 -9.57 -9.84 10.04
C ARG A 178 -8.96 -10.51 11.26
N ALA A 179 -8.50 -11.76 11.13
CA ALA A 179 -7.81 -12.45 12.22
C ALA A 179 -6.48 -11.75 12.58
N ASN A 180 -5.69 -11.39 11.57
CA ASN A 180 -4.44 -10.64 11.75
C ASN A 180 -4.66 -9.28 12.44
N ALA A 181 -5.72 -8.57 12.08
CA ALA A 181 -6.05 -7.24 12.64
C ALA A 181 -6.47 -7.24 14.11
N LEU A 182 -6.91 -8.37 14.67
CA LEU A 182 -7.44 -8.41 16.05
C LEU A 182 -6.38 -8.01 17.09
N SER A 183 -5.11 -8.27 16.81
CA SER A 183 -3.97 -7.90 17.67
C SER A 183 -3.45 -6.48 17.43
N VAL A 184 -3.87 -5.81 16.36
CA VAL A 184 -3.36 -4.48 15.98
C VAL A 184 -4.12 -3.38 16.73
N PRO A 185 -3.49 -2.52 17.55
CA PRO A 185 -4.19 -1.59 18.43
C PRO A 185 -5.09 -0.58 17.72
N HIS A 186 -4.66 -0.08 16.57
CA HIS A 186 -5.35 0.96 15.80
C HIS A 186 -6.28 0.44 14.70
N ALA A 187 -6.37 -0.88 14.49
CA ALA A 187 -7.32 -1.45 13.52
C ALA A 187 -8.76 -1.08 13.89
N LEU A 188 -9.54 -0.66 12.91
CA LEU A 188 -10.92 -0.23 13.12
C LEU A 188 -11.89 -1.40 13.25
N MET A 189 -11.59 -2.53 12.61
CA MET A 189 -12.42 -3.74 12.66
C MET A 189 -11.96 -4.67 13.78
N LYS A 190 -12.60 -4.58 14.95
CA LYS A 190 -12.22 -5.31 16.16
C LYS A 190 -12.98 -6.62 16.41
N GLN A 191 -13.93 -6.97 15.53
CA GLN A 191 -14.73 -8.19 15.70
C GLN A 191 -14.25 -9.28 14.75
N LYS A 192 -14.14 -10.50 15.25
CA LYS A 192 -13.83 -11.68 14.42
C LYS A 192 -14.83 -11.79 13.26
N LEU A 193 -14.34 -12.08 12.08
CA LEU A 193 -15.14 -12.38 10.90
C LEU A 193 -15.10 -13.88 10.64
N THR A 194 -16.27 -14.51 10.47
CA THR A 194 -16.38 -15.89 10.00
C THR A 194 -16.73 -15.89 8.51
N LEU A 195 -16.46 -16.99 7.81
CA LEU A 195 -16.82 -17.13 6.40
C LEU A 195 -18.34 -17.03 6.21
N ASP A 196 -19.13 -17.62 7.10
CA ASP A 196 -20.61 -17.53 7.04
C ASP A 196 -21.09 -16.09 7.18
N ALA A 197 -20.52 -15.32 8.12
CA ALA A 197 -20.84 -13.90 8.29
C ALA A 197 -20.42 -13.07 7.06
N TYR A 198 -19.27 -13.40 6.43
CA TYR A 198 -18.83 -12.79 5.19
C TYR A 198 -19.84 -13.08 4.05
N LEU A 199 -20.24 -14.32 3.87
CA LEU A 199 -21.18 -14.72 2.81
C LEU A 199 -22.59 -14.14 3.01
N ALA A 200 -23.04 -13.99 4.26
CA ALA A 200 -24.31 -13.39 4.61
C ALA A 200 -24.31 -11.84 4.57
N ALA A 201 -23.17 -11.19 4.32
CA ALA A 201 -23.08 -9.76 4.27
C ALA A 201 -23.95 -9.15 3.17
N ARG A 202 -24.50 -7.93 3.43
CA ARG A 202 -25.31 -7.22 2.44
C ARG A 202 -24.52 -6.85 1.19
N PRO A 203 -25.16 -6.89 0.00
CA PRO A 203 -24.52 -6.45 -1.24
C PRO A 203 -24.26 -4.92 -1.21
N ILE A 204 -23.19 -4.51 -1.87
CA ILE A 204 -22.82 -3.11 -2.12
C ILE A 204 -22.95 -2.80 -3.62
N ALA A 205 -22.26 -3.59 -4.47
CA ALA A 205 -22.31 -3.56 -5.91
C ALA A 205 -22.01 -4.99 -6.41
N ASP A 206 -23.01 -5.74 -6.85
CA ASP A 206 -22.85 -7.16 -7.19
C ASP A 206 -21.68 -7.41 -8.16
N PRO A 207 -20.73 -8.33 -7.85
CA PRO A 207 -20.72 -9.33 -6.77
C PRO A 207 -20.11 -8.89 -5.45
N ILE A 208 -19.77 -7.62 -5.28
CA ILE A 208 -19.11 -7.07 -4.08
C ILE A 208 -20.13 -6.86 -2.96
N HIS A 209 -19.79 -7.33 -1.77
CA HIS A 209 -20.55 -7.18 -0.53
C HIS A 209 -19.79 -6.34 0.49
N LEU A 210 -20.39 -6.11 1.66
CA LEU A 210 -19.89 -5.17 2.67
C LEU A 210 -18.44 -5.45 3.10
N PHE A 211 -18.05 -6.71 3.29
CA PHE A 211 -16.72 -7.07 3.77
C PHE A 211 -15.66 -7.18 2.66
N ASP A 212 -16.07 -7.02 1.40
CA ASP A 212 -15.15 -6.84 0.27
C ASP A 212 -14.66 -5.39 0.15
N CYS A 213 -15.27 -4.46 0.88
CA CYS A 213 -14.96 -3.04 0.80
C CYS A 213 -14.20 -2.58 2.04
N THR A 214 -13.18 -1.78 1.83
CA THR A 214 -12.47 -1.10 2.92
C THR A 214 -13.34 -0.07 3.62
N MET A 215 -13.03 0.21 4.89
CA MET A 215 -13.66 1.29 5.63
C MET A 215 -12.85 2.57 5.45
N PRO A 216 -13.37 3.60 4.78
CA PRO A 216 -12.71 4.90 4.72
C PRO A 216 -12.57 5.50 6.12
N CYS A 217 -11.39 6.06 6.39
CA CYS A 217 -11.03 6.60 7.69
C CYS A 217 -10.02 7.74 7.55
N ALA A 218 -9.70 8.40 8.65
CA ALA A 218 -8.59 9.31 8.77
C ALA A 218 -7.39 8.59 9.40
N GLY A 219 -6.18 8.93 8.98
CA GLY A 219 -4.95 8.33 9.48
C GLY A 219 -3.72 8.81 8.74
N ALA A 220 -2.56 8.41 9.23
CA ALA A 220 -1.30 8.70 8.57
C ALA A 220 -0.26 7.62 8.85
N GLU A 221 0.59 7.40 7.86
CA GLU A 221 1.76 6.54 7.89
C GLU A 221 2.98 7.33 7.44
N ALA A 222 4.14 7.08 8.03
CA ALA A 222 5.38 7.74 7.64
C ALA A 222 6.61 6.85 7.91
N PHE A 223 7.70 7.16 7.21
CA PHE A 223 9.01 6.55 7.42
C PHE A 223 10.11 7.47 6.91
N LEU A 224 11.35 7.18 7.29
CA LEU A 224 12.54 7.83 6.74
C LEU A 224 13.23 6.95 5.70
N VAL A 225 13.89 7.60 4.75
CA VAL A 225 14.87 6.99 3.83
C VAL A 225 16.18 7.75 3.96
N CYS A 226 17.26 7.04 4.21
CA CYS A 226 18.60 7.64 4.35
C CYS A 226 19.69 6.64 3.97
N ARG A 227 20.95 7.08 4.00
CA ARG A 227 22.09 6.16 3.85
C ARG A 227 22.15 5.18 5.03
N GLU A 228 22.58 3.97 4.77
CA GLU A 228 22.75 2.93 5.78
C GLU A 228 23.71 3.37 6.90
N ASP A 229 24.80 4.08 6.57
CA ASP A 229 25.75 4.60 7.54
C ASP A 229 25.11 5.67 8.44
N THR A 230 24.21 6.49 7.90
CA THR A 230 23.43 7.45 8.68
C THR A 230 22.53 6.72 9.68
N ALA A 231 21.76 5.72 9.23
CA ALA A 231 20.90 4.93 10.11
C ALA A 231 21.72 4.25 11.21
N ARG A 232 22.86 3.64 10.87
CA ARG A 232 23.76 2.97 11.81
C ARG A 232 24.32 3.96 12.84
N SER A 233 24.76 5.15 12.43
CA SER A 233 25.31 6.17 13.35
C SER A 233 24.27 6.71 14.33
N GLN A 234 23.00 6.71 13.94
CA GLN A 234 21.87 7.13 14.77
C GLN A 234 21.29 5.98 15.60
N GLY A 235 21.78 4.75 15.43
CA GLY A 235 21.23 3.58 16.12
C GLY A 235 19.83 3.16 15.62
N TRP A 236 19.44 3.55 14.41
CA TRP A 236 18.15 3.20 13.83
C TRP A 236 18.18 1.81 13.19
N ALA A 237 17.17 1.01 13.48
CA ALA A 237 16.96 -0.25 12.75
C ALA A 237 16.53 0.07 11.30
N GLY A 238 17.35 -0.35 10.37
CA GLY A 238 17.12 -0.15 8.94
C GLY A 238 16.51 -1.37 8.27
N VAL A 239 15.84 -1.16 7.16
CA VAL A 239 15.33 -2.20 6.25
C VAL A 239 15.96 -1.96 4.88
N ARG A 240 16.61 -2.99 4.31
CA ARG A 240 17.23 -2.93 2.99
C ARG A 240 16.17 -3.00 1.90
N ILE A 241 16.38 -2.26 0.83
CA ILE A 241 15.56 -2.29 -0.38
C ILE A 241 16.28 -3.21 -1.37
N LEU A 242 15.77 -4.44 -1.56
CA LEU A 242 16.41 -5.41 -2.45
C LEU A 242 16.05 -5.12 -3.91
N SER A 243 14.77 -4.84 -4.18
CA SER A 243 14.30 -4.45 -5.51
C SER A 243 13.04 -3.62 -5.45
N THR A 244 12.74 -2.90 -6.53
CA THR A 244 11.45 -2.23 -6.74
C THR A 244 11.07 -2.19 -8.20
N ILE A 245 9.78 -2.27 -8.48
CA ILE A 245 9.17 -2.00 -9.79
C ILE A 245 8.08 -0.93 -9.67
N GLU A 246 7.86 -0.22 -10.77
CA GLU A 246 6.82 0.81 -10.92
C GLU A 246 6.36 0.82 -12.38
N ARG A 247 5.05 0.63 -12.63
CA ARG A 247 4.46 0.61 -13.96
C ARG A 247 3.13 1.37 -13.95
N HIS A 248 2.93 2.19 -14.98
CA HIS A 248 1.70 2.97 -15.16
C HIS A 248 0.99 2.57 -16.44
N ASN A 249 -0.36 2.60 -16.39
CA ASN A 249 -1.24 2.31 -17.52
C ASN A 249 -0.88 1.01 -18.27
N ALA A 250 -0.65 -0.05 -17.51
CA ALA A 250 -0.30 -1.36 -18.05
C ALA A 250 -1.50 -1.99 -18.78
N PHE A 251 -1.24 -2.70 -19.88
CA PHE A 251 -2.21 -3.46 -20.66
C PHE A 251 -3.46 -2.63 -21.04
N PRO A 252 -3.31 -1.46 -21.68
CA PRO A 252 -4.44 -0.58 -21.97
C PRO A 252 -5.49 -1.19 -22.91
N ASP A 253 -5.11 -2.21 -23.68
CA ASP A 253 -5.99 -2.90 -24.64
C ASP A 253 -6.80 -4.05 -24.01
N ASP A 254 -6.52 -4.42 -22.76
CA ASP A 254 -7.36 -5.41 -22.05
C ASP A 254 -8.77 -4.81 -21.82
N PRO A 255 -9.87 -5.50 -22.17
CA PRO A 255 -11.22 -4.91 -22.07
C PRO A 255 -11.67 -4.66 -20.63
N ILE A 256 -11.27 -5.49 -19.68
CA ILE A 256 -11.46 -5.33 -18.23
C ILE A 256 -10.19 -5.86 -17.57
N GLN A 257 -9.70 -5.18 -16.56
CA GLN A 257 -8.47 -5.57 -15.88
C GLN A 257 -8.54 -7.00 -15.32
N ILE A 258 -7.55 -7.81 -15.68
CA ILE A 258 -7.26 -9.14 -15.13
C ILE A 258 -5.81 -9.30 -14.71
N ARG A 259 -4.99 -8.28 -14.96
CA ARG A 259 -3.55 -8.20 -14.65
C ARG A 259 -3.14 -6.74 -14.50
N GLY A 260 -2.22 -6.50 -13.61
CA GLY A 260 -1.62 -5.18 -13.40
C GLY A 260 -0.22 -5.07 -13.98
N GLY A 261 0.41 -3.92 -13.78
CA GLY A 261 1.77 -3.68 -14.24
C GLY A 261 2.83 -4.59 -13.60
N TRP A 262 2.48 -5.26 -12.51
CA TRP A 262 3.37 -6.27 -11.89
C TRP A 262 3.74 -7.37 -12.88
N ALA A 263 2.77 -7.86 -13.67
CA ALA A 263 2.98 -8.91 -14.66
C ALA A 263 3.97 -8.52 -15.78
N MET A 264 4.22 -7.23 -15.99
CA MET A 264 5.19 -6.75 -16.99
C MET A 264 6.62 -6.75 -16.47
N ASP A 265 6.80 -6.55 -15.17
CA ASP A 265 8.12 -6.28 -14.57
C ASP A 265 8.50 -7.31 -13.49
N VAL A 266 7.70 -8.36 -13.29
CA VAL A 266 7.90 -9.34 -12.21
C VAL A 266 9.23 -10.08 -12.31
N GLU A 267 9.66 -10.46 -13.51
CA GLU A 267 10.96 -11.12 -13.73
C GLU A 267 12.13 -10.22 -13.28
N GLU A 268 12.02 -8.92 -13.56
CA GLU A 268 13.03 -7.95 -13.14
C GLU A 268 13.00 -7.72 -11.62
N LEU A 269 11.82 -7.73 -11.00
CA LEU A 269 11.66 -7.60 -9.55
C LEU A 269 12.43 -8.70 -8.82
N TRP A 270 12.25 -9.96 -9.23
CA TRP A 270 12.90 -11.12 -8.62
C TRP A 270 14.40 -11.17 -8.94
N ALA A 271 14.78 -10.93 -10.20
CA ALA A 271 16.18 -10.94 -10.62
C ALA A 271 17.02 -9.88 -9.89
N MET A 272 16.47 -8.67 -9.69
CA MET A 272 17.18 -7.60 -8.98
C MET A 272 17.35 -7.90 -7.48
N ALA A 273 16.36 -8.53 -6.87
CA ALA A 273 16.42 -8.91 -5.46
C ALA A 273 17.33 -10.10 -5.20
N ASP A 274 17.67 -10.88 -6.23
CA ASP A 274 18.37 -12.15 -6.15
C ASP A 274 17.69 -13.13 -5.17
N VAL A 275 16.36 -13.17 -5.23
CA VAL A 275 15.53 -14.09 -4.43
C VAL A 275 14.43 -14.70 -5.29
N ARG A 276 13.83 -15.78 -4.80
CA ARG A 276 12.70 -16.46 -5.44
C ARG A 276 11.42 -16.25 -4.63
N PRO A 277 10.23 -16.43 -5.23
CA PRO A 277 8.96 -16.32 -4.51
C PRO A 277 8.86 -17.19 -3.25
N ASP A 278 9.46 -18.36 -3.26
CA ASP A 278 9.49 -19.33 -2.13
C ASP A 278 10.40 -18.90 -0.96
N ALA A 279 11.21 -17.86 -1.14
CA ALA A 279 12.05 -17.28 -0.10
C ALA A 279 11.39 -16.10 0.64
N ILE A 280 10.16 -15.71 0.26
CA ILE A 280 9.43 -14.63 0.90
C ILE A 280 8.73 -15.13 2.17
N ASP A 281 9.00 -14.47 3.29
CA ASP A 281 8.43 -14.84 4.59
C ASP A 281 7.01 -14.28 4.79
N PHE A 282 6.70 -13.13 4.18
CA PHE A 282 5.36 -12.52 4.21
C PHE A 282 5.14 -11.57 3.03
N VAL A 283 3.86 -11.34 2.70
CA VAL A 283 3.45 -10.48 1.59
C VAL A 283 2.43 -9.44 2.06
N GLU A 284 2.68 -8.19 1.77
CA GLU A 284 1.76 -7.07 1.99
C GLU A 284 1.23 -6.59 0.62
N THR A 285 0.04 -7.04 0.23
CA THR A 285 -0.60 -6.55 -0.99
C THR A 285 -1.44 -5.33 -0.71
N TYR A 286 -1.59 -4.43 -1.69
CA TYR A 286 -2.63 -3.43 -1.63
C TYR A 286 -4.01 -4.09 -1.77
N ASP A 287 -4.89 -3.86 -0.82
CA ASP A 287 -6.10 -4.67 -0.60
C ASP A 287 -7.35 -3.82 -0.36
N ASP A 288 -7.58 -2.79 -1.15
CA ASP A 288 -8.84 -2.06 -1.07
C ASP A 288 -10.06 -2.92 -1.45
N TYR A 289 -9.83 -3.99 -2.23
CA TYR A 289 -10.78 -5.09 -2.49
C TYR A 289 -10.03 -6.43 -2.59
N PRO A 290 -10.62 -7.55 -2.16
CA PRO A 290 -9.91 -8.84 -2.11
C PRO A 290 -9.52 -9.38 -3.49
N VAL A 291 -10.26 -9.01 -4.55
CA VAL A 291 -9.89 -9.38 -5.93
C VAL A 291 -8.53 -8.79 -6.33
N ILE A 292 -8.15 -7.62 -5.80
CA ILE A 292 -6.87 -6.99 -6.12
C ILE A 292 -5.72 -7.74 -5.46
N SER A 293 -5.89 -8.23 -4.23
CA SER A 293 -4.90 -9.16 -3.63
C SER A 293 -4.76 -10.44 -4.46
N MET A 294 -5.88 -11.00 -4.95
CA MET A 294 -5.88 -12.18 -5.81
C MET A 294 -5.06 -11.96 -7.10
N LEU A 295 -5.28 -10.82 -7.79
CA LEU A 295 -4.51 -10.46 -8.99
C LEU A 295 -3.02 -10.30 -8.68
N GLN A 296 -2.68 -9.76 -7.53
CA GLN A 296 -1.29 -9.55 -7.11
C GLN A 296 -0.59 -10.87 -6.80
N PHE A 297 -1.26 -11.86 -6.20
CA PHE A 297 -0.66 -13.19 -5.99
C PHE A 297 -0.25 -13.83 -7.32
N GLU A 298 -1.07 -13.69 -8.35
CA GLU A 298 -0.80 -14.21 -9.70
C GLU A 298 0.28 -13.41 -10.43
N ASP A 299 0.12 -12.08 -10.48
CA ASP A 299 0.99 -11.20 -11.26
C ASP A 299 2.40 -11.06 -10.65
N LEU A 300 2.53 -11.31 -9.35
CA LEU A 300 3.83 -11.35 -8.65
C LEU A 300 4.47 -12.75 -8.68
N GLY A 301 3.79 -13.75 -9.25
CA GLY A 301 4.36 -15.06 -9.52
C GLY A 301 4.29 -16.07 -8.35
N PHE A 302 3.42 -15.85 -7.36
CA PHE A 302 3.17 -16.84 -6.31
C PHE A 302 2.31 -18.01 -6.81
N CYS A 303 1.50 -17.77 -7.84
CA CYS A 303 0.75 -18.78 -8.59
C CYS A 303 0.54 -18.33 -10.02
N GLY A 304 0.09 -19.24 -10.90
CA GLY A 304 -0.22 -18.93 -12.29
C GLY A 304 -1.49 -18.06 -12.42
N LYS A 305 -1.63 -17.39 -13.58
CA LYS A 305 -2.80 -16.58 -13.89
C LYS A 305 -4.08 -17.44 -13.91
N GLY A 306 -5.04 -17.08 -13.07
CA GLY A 306 -6.29 -17.79 -12.84
C GLY A 306 -6.22 -18.88 -11.77
N GLU A 307 -5.07 -19.14 -11.19
CA GLU A 307 -4.87 -20.12 -10.11
C GLU A 307 -5.03 -19.51 -8.71
N GLY A 308 -5.27 -18.20 -8.61
CA GLY A 308 -5.45 -17.50 -7.34
C GLY A 308 -6.50 -18.14 -6.42
N PRO A 309 -7.67 -18.61 -6.90
CA PRO A 309 -8.65 -19.31 -6.07
C PRO A 309 -8.09 -20.58 -5.42
N ASP A 310 -7.37 -21.42 -6.17
CA ASP A 310 -6.75 -22.64 -5.63
C ASP A 310 -5.61 -22.33 -4.69
N PHE A 311 -4.84 -21.28 -4.98
CA PHE A 311 -3.78 -20.79 -4.12
C PHE A 311 -4.32 -20.41 -2.74
N VAL A 312 -5.37 -19.57 -2.65
CA VAL A 312 -5.93 -19.17 -1.35
C VAL A 312 -6.64 -20.32 -0.63
N ARG A 313 -7.14 -21.32 -1.35
CA ARG A 313 -7.74 -22.53 -0.74
C ARG A 313 -6.66 -23.40 -0.06
N SER A 314 -5.47 -23.49 -0.64
CA SER A 314 -4.37 -24.36 -0.19
C SER A 314 -3.48 -23.71 0.87
N HIS A 315 -3.55 -22.38 1.07
CA HIS A 315 -2.67 -21.69 2.01
C HIS A 315 -3.44 -21.11 3.20
N SER A 316 -2.78 -21.05 4.36
CA SER A 316 -3.20 -20.26 5.50
C SER A 316 -2.56 -18.86 5.39
N LEU A 317 -3.39 -17.82 5.37
CA LEU A 317 -2.99 -16.43 5.15
C LEU A 317 -2.79 -15.65 6.47
N THR A 318 -2.84 -16.32 7.62
CA THR A 318 -2.59 -15.71 8.94
C THR A 318 -1.09 -15.54 9.20
N ASN A 319 -0.72 -14.71 10.18
CA ASN A 319 0.67 -14.40 10.49
C ASN A 319 1.53 -15.63 10.87
N ASP A 320 0.90 -16.68 11.35
CA ASP A 320 1.49 -17.96 11.67
C ASP A 320 1.22 -19.06 10.61
N GLY A 321 0.62 -18.66 9.49
CA GLY A 321 0.21 -19.55 8.42
C GLY A 321 1.32 -19.89 7.43
N SER A 322 0.97 -20.70 6.43
CA SER A 322 1.91 -21.11 5.36
C SER A 322 2.21 -20.00 4.34
N PHE A 323 1.41 -18.93 4.32
CA PHE A 323 1.62 -17.75 3.47
C PHE A 323 1.12 -16.50 4.21
N PRO A 324 1.90 -15.94 5.16
CA PRO A 324 1.52 -14.74 5.89
C PRO A 324 1.21 -13.58 4.96
N HIS A 325 -0.02 -13.07 5.02
CA HIS A 325 -0.52 -12.04 4.11
C HIS A 325 -1.19 -10.90 4.86
N ASN A 326 -0.82 -9.66 4.52
CA ASN A 326 -1.32 -8.45 5.15
C ASN A 326 -1.33 -8.59 6.68
N THR A 327 -0.14 -8.63 7.23
CA THR A 327 0.13 -9.07 8.62
C THR A 327 -0.47 -8.17 9.68
N SER A 328 -0.74 -6.89 9.36
CA SER A 328 -1.54 -5.98 10.19
C SER A 328 -3.06 -6.16 10.02
N GLY A 329 -3.49 -6.95 9.03
CA GLY A 329 -4.87 -7.11 8.61
C GLY A 329 -5.27 -6.28 7.40
N GLY A 330 -4.32 -5.57 6.80
CA GLY A 330 -4.54 -4.78 5.58
C GLY A 330 -5.61 -3.69 5.74
N GLN A 331 -5.92 -3.02 4.64
CA GLN A 331 -6.94 -1.96 4.62
C GLN A 331 -8.35 -2.49 4.88
N LEU A 332 -8.64 -3.75 4.48
CA LEU A 332 -9.93 -4.41 4.72
C LEU A 332 -10.28 -4.56 6.20
N SER A 333 -9.29 -4.49 7.08
CA SER A 333 -9.52 -4.62 8.52
C SER A 333 -8.96 -3.48 9.37
N VAL A 334 -7.83 -2.89 9.00
CA VAL A 334 -7.29 -1.71 9.67
C VAL A 334 -8.11 -0.46 9.33
N GLY A 335 -8.46 -0.29 8.06
CA GLY A 335 -9.14 0.87 7.49
C GLY A 335 -8.31 1.51 6.37
N GLN A 336 -8.97 2.31 5.52
CA GLN A 336 -8.33 3.00 4.41
C GLN A 336 -8.30 4.51 4.65
N ALA A 337 -7.15 5.03 5.01
CA ALA A 337 -6.92 6.45 5.20
C ALA A 337 -6.38 7.10 3.90
N GLY A 338 -7.17 7.03 2.82
CA GLY A 338 -6.84 7.63 1.53
C GLY A 338 -5.47 7.18 1.00
N ALA A 339 -4.59 8.14 0.70
CA ALA A 339 -3.24 7.85 0.21
C ALA A 339 -2.34 7.15 1.26
N ALA A 340 -2.62 7.30 2.57
CA ALA A 340 -1.90 6.56 3.61
C ALA A 340 -2.14 5.04 3.51
N GLY A 341 -3.26 4.59 2.91
CA GLY A 341 -3.48 3.19 2.62
C GLY A 341 -2.37 2.55 1.77
N GLY A 342 -1.74 3.32 0.89
CA GLY A 342 -0.58 2.86 0.11
C GLY A 342 0.72 2.74 0.90
N TYR A 343 0.77 3.29 2.11
CA TYR A 343 1.91 3.20 3.04
C TYR A 343 1.72 2.09 4.08
N LEU A 344 0.47 1.70 4.37
CA LEU A 344 0.13 0.79 5.47
C LEU A 344 0.94 -0.52 5.42
N GLY A 345 0.90 -1.25 4.31
CA GLY A 345 1.65 -2.50 4.14
C GLY A 345 3.17 -2.28 4.18
N LEU A 346 3.67 -1.16 3.63
CA LEU A 346 5.09 -0.84 3.66
C LEU A 346 5.60 -0.58 5.08
N VAL A 347 4.87 0.23 5.85
CA VAL A 347 5.21 0.53 7.24
C VAL A 347 5.09 -0.72 8.11
N GLU A 348 4.10 -1.58 7.87
CA GLU A 348 3.99 -2.87 8.54
C GLU A 348 5.17 -3.79 8.19
N ALA A 349 5.52 -3.92 6.90
CA ALA A 349 6.67 -4.72 6.48
C ALA A 349 7.97 -4.26 7.15
N MET A 350 8.20 -2.95 7.27
CA MET A 350 9.35 -2.41 7.99
C MET A 350 9.35 -2.86 9.47
N ARG A 351 8.19 -2.88 10.13
CA ARG A 351 8.06 -3.33 11.51
C ARG A 351 8.32 -4.82 11.66
N GLN A 352 7.79 -5.64 10.77
CA GLN A 352 8.02 -7.09 10.78
C GLN A 352 9.52 -7.40 10.61
N LEU A 353 10.21 -6.69 9.70
CA LEU A 353 11.63 -6.87 9.43
C LEU A 353 12.56 -6.26 10.51
N THR A 354 12.05 -5.40 11.39
CA THR A 354 12.81 -4.81 12.50
C THR A 354 12.38 -5.32 13.88
N ASP A 355 11.60 -6.41 13.92
CA ASP A 355 11.11 -7.05 15.15
C ASP A 355 10.22 -6.16 16.04
N ALA A 356 9.56 -5.16 15.46
CA ALA A 356 8.74 -4.18 16.17
C ALA A 356 7.28 -4.09 15.64
N PRO A 357 6.58 -5.22 15.33
CA PRO A 357 5.19 -5.18 14.87
C PRO A 357 4.28 -4.59 15.95
N LEU A 358 3.22 -3.89 15.50
CA LEU A 358 2.17 -3.40 16.41
C LEU A 358 1.17 -4.49 16.78
N GLY A 359 1.08 -5.54 15.97
CA GLY A 359 0.24 -6.70 16.18
C GLY A 359 1.06 -7.97 16.34
N SER A 360 0.56 -9.06 15.75
CA SER A 360 1.25 -10.35 15.77
C SER A 360 2.49 -10.32 14.86
N ARG A 361 3.53 -11.01 15.31
CA ARG A 361 4.77 -11.14 14.57
C ARG A 361 4.70 -12.34 13.61
N VAL A 362 5.30 -12.19 12.43
CA VAL A 362 5.68 -13.32 11.57
C VAL A 362 6.99 -13.90 12.12
N PRO A 363 7.03 -15.19 12.48
CA PRO A 363 8.24 -15.79 13.02
C PRO A 363 9.42 -15.69 12.05
N ASP A 364 10.58 -15.29 12.57
CA ASP A 364 11.87 -15.27 11.87
C ASP A 364 11.88 -14.55 10.51
N ALA A 365 10.99 -13.59 10.29
CA ALA A 365 10.88 -12.83 9.05
C ALA A 365 12.18 -12.12 8.69
N ARG A 366 12.67 -12.37 7.47
CA ARG A 366 13.90 -11.81 6.90
C ARG A 366 13.67 -11.08 5.60
N ILE A 367 12.71 -11.54 4.80
CA ILE A 367 12.38 -10.99 3.48
C ILE A 367 10.88 -10.84 3.36
N GLY A 368 10.43 -9.62 3.04
CA GLY A 368 9.02 -9.31 2.80
C GLY A 368 8.82 -8.70 1.42
N LEU A 369 7.67 -8.96 0.81
CA LEU A 369 7.24 -8.29 -0.41
C LEU A 369 6.09 -7.36 -0.09
N VAL A 370 6.19 -6.12 -0.59
CA VAL A 370 5.12 -5.11 -0.49
C VAL A 370 4.72 -4.69 -1.88
N SER A 371 3.42 -4.61 -2.15
CA SER A 371 2.92 -4.11 -3.43
C SER A 371 1.91 -2.98 -3.24
N GLY A 372 1.77 -2.16 -4.28
CA GLY A 372 0.87 -1.03 -4.32
C GLY A 372 0.08 -0.99 -5.62
N PHE A 373 -1.15 -0.50 -5.53
CA PHE A 373 -2.07 -0.35 -6.64
C PHE A 373 -2.82 0.97 -6.48
N GLY A 374 -2.95 1.75 -7.55
CA GLY A 374 -3.54 3.06 -7.40
C GLY A 374 -4.27 3.61 -8.60
N MET A 375 -5.12 4.57 -8.27
CA MET A 375 -5.86 5.39 -9.23
C MET A 375 -6.75 4.57 -10.16
N ILE A 376 -7.77 3.94 -9.54
CA ILE A 376 -8.80 3.23 -10.31
C ILE A 376 -9.54 4.20 -11.24
N ASN A 377 -9.70 3.83 -12.50
CA ASN A 377 -10.46 4.56 -13.49
C ASN A 377 -11.18 3.58 -14.41
N TYR A 378 -12.45 3.78 -14.68
CA TYR A 378 -13.31 2.87 -15.43
C TYR A 378 -13.27 1.44 -14.86
N ASP A 379 -12.43 0.58 -15.42
CA ASP A 379 -12.34 -0.86 -15.23
C ASP A 379 -10.97 -1.33 -14.76
N ARG A 380 -10.07 -0.39 -14.38
CA ARG A 380 -8.67 -0.70 -14.04
C ARG A 380 -8.01 0.29 -13.12
N GLY A 381 -7.01 -0.16 -12.38
CA GLY A 381 -6.05 0.70 -11.72
C GLY A 381 -4.89 1.05 -12.64
N LEU A 382 -4.47 2.30 -12.59
CA LEU A 382 -3.50 2.88 -13.52
C LEU A 382 -2.06 2.79 -13.04
N ALA A 383 -1.81 2.56 -11.75
CA ALA A 383 -0.48 2.44 -11.17
C ALA A 383 -0.32 1.09 -10.44
N SER A 384 0.75 0.40 -10.75
CA SER A 384 1.18 -0.82 -10.07
C SER A 384 2.63 -0.69 -9.65
N CYS A 385 2.96 -1.07 -8.43
CA CYS A 385 4.34 -1.08 -7.95
C CYS A 385 4.55 -2.24 -6.97
N ALA A 386 5.79 -2.63 -6.77
CA ALA A 386 6.17 -3.56 -5.73
C ALA A 386 7.60 -3.29 -5.25
N ALA A 387 7.89 -3.70 -4.03
CA ALA A 387 9.22 -3.69 -3.44
C ALA A 387 9.47 -5.02 -2.73
N ILE A 388 10.67 -5.57 -2.86
CA ILE A 388 11.18 -6.64 -2.01
C ILE A 388 12.12 -6.01 -1.01
N LEU A 389 11.85 -6.25 0.26
CA LEU A 389 12.56 -5.69 1.40
C LEU A 389 13.26 -6.79 2.18
N GLY A 390 14.42 -6.50 2.71
CA GLY A 390 15.18 -7.42 3.53
C GLY A 390 15.56 -6.81 4.89
N ARG A 391 15.66 -7.65 5.91
CA ARG A 391 16.23 -7.27 7.20
C ARG A 391 17.65 -6.74 7.00
N ALA A 392 18.03 -5.63 7.60
CA ALA A 392 19.41 -5.23 7.68
C ALA A 392 20.20 -6.19 8.58
N ALA A 393 21.49 -6.39 8.25
CA ALA A 393 22.37 -7.29 8.99
C ALA A 393 22.67 -6.78 10.39
#